data_d8a784a07d10eb6746efd2db9c07a343
#
_entry.id   d8a784a07d10eb6746efd2db9c07a343
#
_cell.length_a   1.000
_cell.length_b   1.000
_cell.length_c   1.000
_cell.angle_alpha   90.00
_cell.angle_beta   90.00
_cell.angle_gamma   90.00
#
_symmetry.space_group_name_H-M   'P 1'
#
loop_
_entity.id
_entity.type
_entity.pdbx_description
1 polymer ?
#
loop_
_entity_poly.entity_id
_entity_poly.type
_entity_poly.pdbx_seq_one_letter_code
_entity_poly.pdbx_strand_id
1 'polypeptide(L)'
;MSPSPMSDQAPSCQCAPQETPMRRPTAPVLGTPWTSSATKVALLGAGEIGKEVAIALTRLGVEVTAIDRYEGAPAQQVAHNALTVDMSDPKALTAAIRASGADVVVPEIEALATDALAALEEAGEVRVVPTARAVQLTMNREGIRRLAAEELGLATSPYAFASSLDELRAGAQQVGFPCVVKPVMSSSGHGQSVVRGPQDLEAAWRYAAADGRVDRGRVIVEGFVRFDTEITLLTVRWRDPGTGETVTSFCEPIGHRQVDGD
;
A
#
# COMPACT_ATOMS: atom_id res chain seq x y z
N MET A 1 -5.05 -57.96 -76.85
CA MET A 1 -4.19 -56.91 -76.28
C MET A 1 -5.08 -55.96 -75.50
N SER A 2 -5.21 -56.18 -74.21
CA SER A 2 -5.99 -55.31 -73.33
C SER A 2 -5.03 -54.39 -72.53
N PRO A 3 -5.32 -53.10 -72.38
CA PRO A 3 -4.50 -52.23 -71.55
C PRO A 3 -4.90 -52.37 -70.08
N SER A 4 -3.88 -52.41 -69.24
CA SER A 4 -3.99 -52.38 -67.77
C SER A 4 -4.47 -51.01 -67.25
N PRO A 5 -5.18 -50.96 -66.14
CA PRO A 5 -5.61 -49.72 -65.56
C PRO A 5 -4.48 -49.08 -64.74
N MET A 6 -4.27 -47.78 -64.94
CA MET A 6 -3.43 -46.91 -64.11
C MET A 6 -4.10 -46.68 -62.75
N SER A 7 -3.37 -46.92 -61.69
CA SER A 7 -3.77 -46.64 -60.35
C SER A 7 -3.51 -45.12 -60.02
N ASP A 8 -4.57 -44.36 -59.88
CA ASP A 8 -4.56 -43.05 -59.33
C ASP A 8 -4.38 -43.12 -57.78
N GLN A 9 -3.18 -42.87 -57.30
CA GLN A 9 -2.94 -42.57 -55.86
C GLN A 9 -2.87 -41.07 -55.67
N ALA A 10 -3.95 -40.53 -55.13
CA ALA A 10 -3.96 -39.14 -54.60
C ALA A 10 -3.06 -39.02 -53.37
N PRO A 11 -2.26 -37.94 -53.25
CA PRO A 11 -1.43 -37.73 -52.07
C PRO A 11 -2.31 -37.33 -50.85
N SER A 12 -2.23 -38.13 -49.80
CA SER A 12 -2.86 -37.81 -48.52
C SER A 12 -2.22 -36.60 -47.89
N CYS A 13 -2.93 -35.47 -47.88
CA CYS A 13 -2.56 -34.29 -47.17
C CYS A 13 -2.78 -34.50 -45.65
N GLN A 14 -1.74 -34.93 -44.94
CA GLN A 14 -1.72 -34.97 -43.47
C GLN A 14 -0.90 -33.81 -42.98
N CYS A 15 -1.54 -32.70 -42.64
CA CYS A 15 -1.02 -31.67 -41.73
C CYS A 15 -2.20 -30.89 -41.16
N ALA A 16 -2.90 -31.50 -40.20
CA ALA A 16 -3.65 -30.72 -39.23
C ALA A 16 -2.65 -30.23 -38.14
N PRO A 17 -2.56 -28.94 -37.83
CA PRO A 17 -1.75 -28.49 -36.71
C PRO A 17 -2.36 -29.07 -35.44
N GLN A 18 -1.55 -29.80 -34.68
CA GLN A 18 -1.90 -30.18 -33.31
C GLN A 18 -1.95 -28.89 -32.49
N GLU A 19 -3.15 -28.41 -32.21
CA GLU A 19 -3.37 -27.39 -31.18
C GLU A 19 -2.88 -27.97 -29.85
N THR A 20 -1.74 -27.48 -29.40
CA THR A 20 -1.28 -27.73 -28.04
C THR A 20 -2.36 -27.15 -27.11
N PRO A 21 -3.00 -27.95 -26.23
CA PRO A 21 -4.05 -27.42 -25.36
C PRO A 21 -3.44 -26.34 -24.49
N MET A 22 -3.90 -25.10 -24.65
CA MET A 22 -3.56 -23.99 -23.74
C MET A 22 -3.93 -24.45 -22.33
N ARG A 23 -2.90 -24.65 -21.50
CA ARG A 23 -3.06 -24.97 -20.09
C ARG A 23 -3.79 -23.76 -19.48
N ARG A 24 -5.07 -23.90 -19.18
CA ARG A 24 -5.80 -22.89 -18.42
C ARG A 24 -5.00 -22.64 -17.14
N PRO A 25 -4.70 -21.38 -16.80
CA PRO A 25 -4.07 -21.12 -15.53
C PRO A 25 -4.97 -21.69 -14.43
N THR A 26 -4.40 -22.56 -13.61
CA THR A 26 -5.12 -23.11 -12.47
C THR A 26 -5.51 -21.94 -11.58
N ALA A 27 -6.80 -21.80 -11.29
CA ALA A 27 -7.29 -20.80 -10.36
C ALA A 27 -6.49 -20.92 -9.03
N PRO A 28 -6.11 -19.81 -8.40
CA PRO A 28 -5.41 -19.88 -7.13
C PRO A 28 -6.26 -20.63 -6.11
N VAL A 29 -5.66 -21.64 -5.48
CA VAL A 29 -6.31 -22.39 -4.41
C VAL A 29 -5.93 -21.72 -3.09
N LEU A 30 -6.93 -21.23 -2.34
CA LEU A 30 -6.70 -20.55 -1.07
C LEU A 30 -6.53 -21.50 0.11
N GLY A 31 -6.92 -22.75 -0.06
CA GLY A 31 -6.89 -23.75 1.00
C GLY A 31 -7.97 -23.53 2.07
N THR A 32 -7.82 -24.21 3.20
CA THR A 32 -8.75 -24.13 4.33
C THR A 32 -7.97 -23.72 5.58
N PRO A 33 -8.42 -22.74 6.37
CA PRO A 33 -7.78 -22.36 7.63
C PRO A 33 -7.50 -23.57 8.52
N TRP A 34 -6.43 -23.53 9.27
CA TRP A 34 -5.95 -24.58 10.17
C TRP A 34 -5.47 -25.87 9.48
N THR A 35 -5.27 -25.82 8.18
CA THR A 35 -4.66 -26.94 7.41
C THR A 35 -3.32 -26.55 6.82
N SER A 36 -2.55 -27.54 6.39
CA SER A 36 -1.25 -27.31 5.71
C SER A 36 -1.37 -26.63 4.35
N SER A 37 -2.57 -26.58 3.78
CA SER A 37 -2.85 -25.94 2.48
C SER A 37 -3.42 -24.52 2.65
N ALA A 38 -3.60 -24.03 3.88
CA ALA A 38 -4.13 -22.70 4.12
C ALA A 38 -3.25 -21.63 3.48
N THR A 39 -3.88 -20.65 2.81
CA THR A 39 -3.23 -19.37 2.52
C THR A 39 -3.26 -18.53 3.79
N LYS A 40 -2.11 -18.09 4.27
CA LYS A 40 -1.95 -17.39 5.54
C LYS A 40 -1.60 -15.92 5.31
N VAL A 41 -2.32 -15.06 6.00
CA VAL A 41 -2.12 -13.60 5.94
C VAL A 41 -1.79 -13.06 7.33
N ALA A 42 -0.70 -12.29 7.43
CA ALA A 42 -0.43 -11.43 8.57
C ALA A 42 -0.95 -10.02 8.25
N LEU A 43 -1.93 -9.57 9.00
CA LEU A 43 -2.50 -8.23 8.92
C LEU A 43 -1.80 -7.34 9.95
N LEU A 44 -1.07 -6.33 9.49
CA LEU A 44 -0.34 -5.38 10.34
C LEU A 44 -1.18 -4.11 10.53
N GLY A 45 -1.81 -4.01 11.67
CA GLY A 45 -2.84 -3.03 12.00
C GLY A 45 -4.19 -3.72 12.14
N ALA A 46 -4.70 -3.75 13.37
CA ALA A 46 -5.92 -4.47 13.71
C ALA A 46 -7.04 -3.54 14.16
N GLY A 47 -7.04 -2.28 13.68
CA GLY A 47 -8.07 -1.30 13.94
C GLY A 47 -9.39 -1.57 13.19
N GLU A 48 -10.18 -0.53 13.00
CA GLU A 48 -11.51 -0.59 12.36
C GLU A 48 -11.43 -1.11 10.92
N ILE A 49 -10.55 -0.54 10.10
CA ILE A 49 -10.34 -0.96 8.71
C ILE A 49 -9.72 -2.36 8.67
N GLY A 50 -8.74 -2.62 9.54
CA GLY A 50 -8.15 -3.94 9.70
C GLY A 50 -9.18 -5.03 10.01
N LYS A 51 -10.21 -4.72 10.81
CA LYS A 51 -11.31 -5.63 11.07
C LYS A 51 -12.09 -5.98 9.81
N GLU A 52 -12.44 -4.99 8.97
CA GLU A 52 -13.15 -5.25 7.71
C GLU A 52 -12.29 -6.07 6.74
N VAL A 53 -10.99 -5.81 6.68
CA VAL A 53 -10.04 -6.62 5.89
C VAL A 53 -9.99 -8.06 6.41
N ALA A 54 -9.90 -8.27 7.73
CA ALA A 54 -9.90 -9.61 8.33
C ALA A 54 -11.19 -10.37 8.01
N ILE A 55 -12.37 -9.73 8.13
CA ILE A 55 -13.67 -10.31 7.77
C ILE A 55 -13.71 -10.69 6.29
N ALA A 56 -13.26 -9.82 5.40
CA ALA A 56 -13.23 -10.11 3.97
C ALA A 56 -12.33 -11.30 3.63
N LEU A 57 -11.14 -11.36 4.22
CA LEU A 57 -10.19 -12.47 4.05
C LEU A 57 -10.73 -13.80 4.60
N THR A 58 -11.35 -13.78 5.77
CA THR A 58 -11.95 -15.00 6.38
C THR A 58 -13.12 -15.53 5.54
N ARG A 59 -13.93 -14.65 4.93
CA ARG A 59 -14.98 -15.06 3.98
C ARG A 59 -14.43 -15.77 2.73
N LEU A 60 -13.20 -15.47 2.33
CA LEU A 60 -12.51 -16.15 1.24
C LEU A 60 -11.85 -17.46 1.67
N GLY A 61 -11.87 -17.82 2.95
CA GLY A 61 -11.20 -19.00 3.48
C GLY A 61 -9.71 -18.80 3.76
N VAL A 62 -9.26 -17.57 3.88
CA VAL A 62 -7.87 -17.23 4.23
C VAL A 62 -7.69 -17.29 5.75
N GLU A 63 -6.58 -17.90 6.20
CA GLU A 63 -6.20 -17.89 7.61
C GLU A 63 -5.53 -16.56 7.96
N VAL A 64 -6.11 -15.80 8.88
CA VAL A 64 -5.66 -14.44 9.23
C VAL A 64 -5.05 -14.43 10.62
N THR A 65 -3.84 -13.87 10.74
CA THR A 65 -3.22 -13.45 11.99
C THR A 65 -3.25 -11.93 12.08
N ALA A 66 -4.04 -11.38 12.99
CA ALA A 66 -4.12 -9.93 13.21
C ALA A 66 -3.08 -9.49 14.23
N ILE A 67 -2.24 -8.53 13.85
CA ILE A 67 -1.10 -8.05 14.64
C ILE A 67 -1.31 -6.57 14.97
N ASP A 68 -1.24 -6.21 16.26
CA ASP A 68 -1.31 -4.83 16.71
C ASP A 68 -0.45 -4.61 17.96
N ARG A 69 -0.27 -3.36 18.38
CA ARG A 69 0.49 -2.97 19.57
C ARG A 69 -0.26 -3.19 20.89
N TYR A 70 -1.55 -3.44 20.86
CA TYR A 70 -2.39 -3.67 22.04
C TYR A 70 -3.29 -4.89 21.85
N GLU A 71 -3.65 -5.51 22.96
CA GLU A 71 -4.50 -6.70 23.00
C GLU A 71 -5.97 -6.33 22.81
N GLY A 72 -6.73 -7.22 22.17
CA GLY A 72 -8.17 -7.05 21.95
C GLY A 72 -8.53 -6.02 20.88
N ALA A 73 -7.59 -5.66 20.01
CA ALA A 73 -7.86 -4.79 18.88
C ALA A 73 -9.00 -5.31 18.00
N PRO A 74 -9.79 -4.45 17.33
CA PRO A 74 -10.99 -4.84 16.58
C PRO A 74 -10.83 -6.03 15.64
N ALA A 75 -9.77 -6.09 14.85
CA ALA A 75 -9.52 -7.21 13.94
C ALA A 75 -9.11 -8.49 14.67
N GLN A 76 -8.46 -8.41 15.84
CA GLN A 76 -8.10 -9.58 16.65
C GLN A 76 -9.31 -10.36 17.14
N GLN A 77 -10.47 -9.71 17.24
CA GLN A 77 -11.72 -10.32 17.68
C GLN A 77 -12.39 -11.20 16.60
N VAL A 78 -11.97 -11.06 15.34
CA VAL A 78 -12.55 -11.76 14.18
C VAL A 78 -11.53 -12.54 13.36
N ALA A 79 -10.24 -12.40 13.65
CA ALA A 79 -9.16 -13.14 13.02
C ALA A 79 -9.02 -14.55 13.62
N HIS A 80 -8.32 -15.44 12.91
CA HIS A 80 -8.02 -16.80 13.40
C HIS A 80 -6.97 -16.79 14.51
N ASN A 81 -5.99 -15.87 14.41
CA ASN A 81 -4.91 -15.70 15.37
C ASN A 81 -4.71 -14.22 15.68
N ALA A 82 -4.19 -13.94 16.87
CA ALA A 82 -3.87 -12.59 17.33
C ALA A 82 -2.45 -12.55 17.91
N LEU A 83 -1.70 -11.50 17.56
CA LEU A 83 -0.40 -11.22 18.16
C LEU A 83 -0.36 -9.75 18.59
N THR A 84 0.26 -9.51 19.75
CA THR A 84 0.45 -8.15 20.29
C THR A 84 1.94 -7.86 20.34
N VAL A 85 2.40 -6.94 19.49
CA VAL A 85 3.83 -6.55 19.38
C VAL A 85 3.96 -5.08 19.01
N ASP A 86 5.08 -4.47 19.38
CA ASP A 86 5.48 -3.18 18.84
C ASP A 86 5.99 -3.36 17.41
N MET A 87 5.16 -3.00 16.43
CA MET A 87 5.49 -3.16 15.02
C MET A 87 6.47 -2.10 14.50
N SER A 88 6.80 -1.09 15.31
CA SER A 88 7.87 -0.13 15.02
C SER A 88 9.25 -0.66 15.34
N ASP A 89 9.36 -1.73 16.17
CA ASP A 89 10.59 -2.46 16.41
C ASP A 89 10.84 -3.48 15.28
N PRO A 90 11.93 -3.34 14.50
CA PRO A 90 12.23 -4.22 13.39
C PRO A 90 12.38 -5.70 13.78
N LYS A 91 12.91 -5.97 14.97
CA LYS A 91 13.12 -7.34 15.46
C LYS A 91 11.80 -7.98 15.88
N ALA A 92 10.97 -7.24 16.61
CA ALA A 92 9.65 -7.70 17.05
C ALA A 92 8.73 -7.96 15.86
N LEU A 93 8.70 -7.03 14.89
CA LEU A 93 7.92 -7.19 13.66
C LEU A 93 8.35 -8.42 12.87
N THR A 94 9.67 -8.57 12.61
CA THR A 94 10.22 -9.72 11.88
C THR A 94 9.87 -11.04 12.57
N ALA A 95 10.04 -11.12 13.90
CA ALA A 95 9.71 -12.31 14.67
C ALA A 95 8.22 -12.65 14.61
N ALA A 96 7.34 -11.64 14.70
CA ALA A 96 5.88 -11.83 14.63
C ALA A 96 5.43 -12.33 13.26
N ILE A 97 5.96 -11.76 12.17
CA ILE A 97 5.65 -12.20 10.81
C ILE A 97 6.08 -13.66 10.61
N ARG A 98 7.30 -14.01 11.01
CA ARG A 98 7.79 -15.40 10.92
C ARG A 98 6.98 -16.37 11.78
N ALA A 99 6.61 -15.96 13.00
CA ALA A 99 5.80 -16.78 13.90
C ALA A 99 4.39 -17.03 13.36
N SER A 100 3.82 -16.09 12.61
CA SER A 100 2.51 -16.27 11.96
C SER A 100 2.54 -17.30 10.82
N GLY A 101 3.71 -17.59 10.27
CA GLY A 101 3.86 -18.42 9.08
C GLY A 101 3.15 -17.88 7.85
N ALA A 102 3.00 -16.56 7.75
CA ALA A 102 2.23 -15.91 6.68
C ALA A 102 2.90 -16.05 5.31
N ASP A 103 2.10 -16.34 4.29
CA ASP A 103 2.48 -16.27 2.88
C ASP A 103 2.45 -14.81 2.38
N VAL A 104 1.51 -14.04 2.93
CA VAL A 104 1.24 -12.65 2.54
C VAL A 104 1.16 -11.78 3.77
N VAL A 105 1.78 -10.61 3.70
CA VAL A 105 1.69 -9.56 4.72
C VAL A 105 0.90 -8.39 4.16
N VAL A 106 -0.10 -7.92 4.92
CA VAL A 106 -0.93 -6.76 4.57
C VAL A 106 -0.71 -5.66 5.59
N PRO A 107 0.11 -4.64 5.28
CA PRO A 107 0.26 -3.47 6.12
C PRO A 107 -0.94 -2.54 5.97
N GLU A 108 -1.54 -2.17 7.11
CA GLU A 108 -2.72 -1.29 7.16
C GLU A 108 -2.40 0.03 7.86
N ILE A 109 -1.49 0.02 8.84
CA ILE A 109 -1.09 1.21 9.58
C ILE A 109 0.28 1.75 9.15
N GLU A 110 0.55 3.03 9.45
CA GLU A 110 1.81 3.71 9.10
C GLU A 110 2.95 3.53 10.12
N ALA A 111 2.65 3.12 11.36
CA ALA A 111 3.65 2.94 12.41
C ALA A 111 4.31 1.56 12.33
N LEU A 112 5.07 1.32 11.28
CA LEU A 112 5.73 0.04 10.97
C LEU A 112 7.23 0.23 10.74
N ALA A 113 8.02 -0.80 11.11
CA ALA A 113 9.42 -0.94 10.71
C ALA A 113 9.50 -1.35 9.22
N THR A 114 9.25 -0.42 8.31
CA THR A 114 9.11 -0.67 6.87
C THR A 114 10.37 -1.26 6.23
N ASP A 115 11.56 -0.95 6.74
CA ASP A 115 12.81 -1.51 6.24
C ASP A 115 12.92 -3.02 6.55
N ALA A 116 12.44 -3.46 7.71
CA ALA A 116 12.38 -4.88 8.04
C ALA A 116 11.37 -5.61 7.13
N LEU A 117 10.27 -4.96 6.80
CA LEU A 117 9.26 -5.49 5.87
C LEU A 117 9.85 -5.63 4.46
N ALA A 118 10.59 -4.61 3.99
CA ALA A 118 11.28 -4.66 2.71
C ALA A 118 12.34 -5.78 2.65
N ALA A 119 13.10 -5.97 3.72
CA ALA A 119 14.09 -7.05 3.80
C ALA A 119 13.45 -8.45 3.73
N LEU A 120 12.31 -8.67 4.37
CA LEU A 120 11.56 -9.93 4.29
C LEU A 120 11.00 -10.19 2.88
N GLU A 121 10.51 -9.16 2.21
CA GLU A 121 10.01 -9.26 0.83
C GLU A 121 11.16 -9.55 -0.14
N GLU A 122 12.29 -8.85 -0.03
CA GLU A 122 13.49 -9.04 -0.85
C GLU A 122 14.09 -10.43 -0.67
N ALA A 123 14.10 -10.95 0.56
CA ALA A 123 14.52 -12.31 0.86
C ALA A 123 13.55 -13.38 0.32
N GLY A 124 12.38 -12.99 -0.18
CA GLY A 124 11.35 -13.92 -0.64
C GLY A 124 10.69 -14.74 0.46
N GLU A 125 10.82 -14.31 1.72
CA GLU A 125 10.20 -14.99 2.85
C GLU A 125 8.68 -14.79 2.88
N VAL A 126 8.21 -13.61 2.47
CA VAL A 126 6.80 -13.26 2.39
C VAL A 126 6.53 -12.38 1.17
N ARG A 127 5.29 -12.33 0.74
CA ARG A 127 4.82 -11.33 -0.21
C ARG A 127 4.10 -10.20 0.53
N VAL A 128 4.47 -8.96 0.27
CA VAL A 128 3.84 -7.78 0.90
C VAL A 128 2.84 -7.16 -0.08
N VAL A 129 1.63 -6.86 0.38
CA VAL A 129 0.56 -6.28 -0.44
C VAL A 129 -0.10 -5.12 0.31
N PRO A 130 0.08 -3.88 -0.20
CA PRO A 130 0.91 -3.46 -1.33
C PRO A 130 2.41 -3.71 -1.06
N THR A 131 3.25 -3.64 -2.11
CA THR A 131 4.70 -3.94 -1.95
C THR A 131 5.34 -3.12 -0.83
N ALA A 132 6.38 -3.65 -0.19
CA ALA A 132 7.08 -2.92 0.88
C ALA A 132 7.59 -1.54 0.41
N ARG A 133 8.05 -1.42 -0.84
CA ARG A 133 8.41 -0.13 -1.44
C ARG A 133 7.21 0.84 -1.50
N ALA A 134 6.03 0.36 -1.88
CA ALA A 134 4.84 1.23 -1.92
C ALA A 134 4.48 1.70 -0.52
N VAL A 135 4.56 0.81 0.48
CA VAL A 135 4.35 1.15 1.89
C VAL A 135 5.33 2.23 2.36
N GLN A 136 6.64 2.06 2.11
CA GLN A 136 7.67 3.03 2.47
C GLN A 136 7.39 4.42 1.87
N LEU A 137 7.01 4.45 0.59
CA LEU A 137 6.75 5.70 -0.13
C LEU A 137 5.46 6.39 0.34
N THR A 138 4.38 5.65 0.53
CA THR A 138 3.07 6.23 0.87
C THR A 138 2.96 6.62 2.34
N MET A 139 3.67 5.93 3.22
CA MET A 139 3.71 6.28 4.65
C MET A 139 4.63 7.46 4.97
N ASN A 140 5.49 7.85 4.04
CA ASN A 140 6.42 8.97 4.16
C ASN A 140 6.06 10.09 3.17
N ARG A 141 5.56 11.24 3.67
CA ARG A 141 5.20 12.38 2.81
C ARG A 141 6.36 12.90 1.98
N GLU A 142 7.60 12.83 2.48
CA GLU A 142 8.77 13.21 1.70
C GLU A 142 8.99 12.23 0.54
N GLY A 143 8.94 10.93 0.80
CA GLY A 143 9.13 9.91 -0.21
C GLY A 143 8.12 10.00 -1.34
N ILE A 144 6.83 10.04 -1.02
CA ILE A 144 5.77 10.11 -2.05
C ILE A 144 5.79 11.46 -2.79
N ARG A 145 6.11 12.59 -2.09
CA ARG A 145 6.17 13.90 -2.71
C ARG A 145 7.31 13.99 -3.71
N ARG A 146 8.51 13.53 -3.34
CA ARG A 146 9.66 13.50 -4.25
C ARG A 146 9.42 12.58 -5.44
N LEU A 147 8.88 11.39 -5.20
CA LEU A 147 8.49 10.50 -6.30
C LEU A 147 7.54 11.20 -7.28
N ALA A 148 6.48 11.82 -6.78
CA ALA A 148 5.48 12.47 -7.62
C ALA A 148 6.06 13.67 -8.39
N ALA A 149 6.71 14.60 -7.67
CA ALA A 149 7.15 15.86 -8.26
C ALA A 149 8.48 15.76 -9.02
N GLU A 150 9.48 15.05 -8.46
CA GLU A 150 10.84 15.08 -8.95
C GLU A 150 11.15 13.92 -9.92
N GLU A 151 10.60 12.71 -9.65
CA GLU A 151 10.85 11.55 -10.52
C GLU A 151 9.79 11.39 -11.62
N LEU A 152 8.50 11.57 -11.29
CA LEU A 152 7.40 11.38 -12.24
C LEU A 152 6.95 12.68 -12.92
N GLY A 153 7.43 13.84 -12.46
CA GLY A 153 7.07 15.14 -13.05
C GLY A 153 5.59 15.50 -12.95
N LEU A 154 4.88 14.94 -11.95
CA LEU A 154 3.46 15.22 -11.73
C LEU A 154 3.29 16.61 -11.11
N ALA A 155 2.21 17.29 -11.48
CA ALA A 155 1.85 18.56 -10.87
C ALA A 155 1.51 18.37 -9.38
N THR A 156 2.24 19.08 -8.52
CA THR A 156 2.01 19.15 -7.08
C THR A 156 1.96 20.60 -6.63
N SER A 157 1.43 20.86 -5.41
CA SER A 157 1.62 22.18 -4.80
C SER A 157 3.12 22.47 -4.59
N PRO A 158 3.57 23.74 -4.64
CA PRO A 158 4.92 24.10 -4.24
C PRO A 158 5.18 23.61 -2.80
N TYR A 159 6.37 23.10 -2.55
CA TYR A 159 6.72 22.57 -1.24
C TYR A 159 8.18 22.75 -0.88
N ALA A 160 8.48 22.67 0.43
CA ALA A 160 9.82 22.53 0.96
C ALA A 160 9.81 21.62 2.18
N PHE A 161 10.92 20.93 2.44
CA PHE A 161 11.12 20.15 3.66
C PHE A 161 11.99 20.95 4.64
N ALA A 162 11.72 20.79 5.94
CA ALA A 162 12.46 21.47 6.98
C ALA A 162 12.70 20.55 8.19
N SER A 163 13.92 20.60 8.73
CA SER A 163 14.36 19.90 9.95
C SER A 163 14.66 20.89 11.09
N SER A 164 14.45 22.18 10.86
CA SER A 164 14.58 23.23 11.86
C SER A 164 13.57 24.34 11.60
N LEU A 165 13.34 25.17 12.63
CA LEU A 165 12.45 26.33 12.49
C LEU A 165 12.97 27.33 11.45
N ASP A 166 14.29 27.47 11.33
CA ASP A 166 14.89 28.39 10.34
C ASP A 166 14.75 27.89 8.92
N GLU A 167 14.90 26.57 8.71
CA GLU A 167 14.60 25.95 7.43
C GLU A 167 13.10 26.06 7.09
N LEU A 168 12.21 25.90 8.08
CA LEU A 168 10.78 26.10 7.88
C LEU A 168 10.46 27.55 7.49
N ARG A 169 11.09 28.54 8.10
CA ARG A 169 10.93 29.94 7.74
C ARG A 169 11.37 30.22 6.29
N ALA A 170 12.52 29.69 5.91
CA ALA A 170 13.02 29.80 4.53
C ALA A 170 12.09 29.10 3.52
N GLY A 171 11.66 27.89 3.81
CA GLY A 171 10.72 27.12 2.98
C GLY A 171 9.37 27.82 2.84
N ALA A 172 8.82 28.37 3.92
CA ALA A 172 7.57 29.12 3.88
C ALA A 172 7.65 30.40 3.04
N GLN A 173 8.80 31.09 3.06
CA GLN A 173 9.03 32.23 2.17
C GLN A 173 9.09 31.83 0.71
N GLN A 174 9.70 30.68 0.40
CA GLN A 174 9.77 30.13 -0.95
C GLN A 174 8.40 29.69 -1.48
N VAL A 175 7.61 29.03 -0.64
CA VAL A 175 6.28 28.51 -0.98
C VAL A 175 5.22 29.60 -1.05
N GLY A 176 5.38 30.65 -0.20
CA GLY A 176 4.43 31.74 -0.03
C GLY A 176 3.35 31.48 1.01
N PHE A 177 2.54 32.51 1.31
CA PHE A 177 1.45 32.45 2.27
C PHE A 177 0.09 32.67 1.57
N PRO A 178 -0.99 32.03 2.04
CA PRO A 178 -1.00 31.04 3.10
C PRO A 178 -0.33 29.74 2.68
N CYS A 179 0.23 28.99 3.66
CA CYS A 179 0.81 27.67 3.43
C CYS A 179 0.34 26.69 4.51
N VAL A 180 0.62 25.42 4.32
CA VAL A 180 0.26 24.35 5.26
C VAL A 180 1.54 23.68 5.73
N VAL A 181 1.70 23.54 7.04
CA VAL A 181 2.80 22.82 7.68
C VAL A 181 2.28 21.50 8.20
N LYS A 182 2.96 20.39 7.87
CA LYS A 182 2.57 19.03 8.28
C LYS A 182 3.81 18.23 8.72
N PRO A 183 3.72 17.35 9.72
CA PRO A 183 4.75 16.36 9.97
C PRO A 183 4.94 15.47 8.75
N VAL A 184 6.17 15.00 8.51
CA VAL A 184 6.43 14.06 7.38
C VAL A 184 5.69 12.74 7.59
N MET A 185 5.54 12.30 8.84
CA MET A 185 4.79 11.08 9.19
C MET A 185 3.69 11.39 10.20
N SER A 186 2.47 11.52 9.72
CA SER A 186 1.25 11.63 10.53
C SER A 186 0.03 11.25 9.71
N SER A 187 -1.07 10.89 10.36
CA SER A 187 -2.36 10.60 9.74
C SER A 187 -3.46 11.49 10.34
N SER A 188 -4.64 11.52 9.71
CA SER A 188 -5.85 12.17 10.22
C SER A 188 -5.63 13.65 10.63
N GLY A 189 -4.83 14.40 9.87
CA GLY A 189 -4.60 15.84 10.13
C GLY A 189 -3.78 16.18 11.38
N HIS A 190 -3.33 15.18 12.17
CA HIS A 190 -2.53 15.42 13.37
C HIS A 190 -1.23 16.19 13.06
N GLY A 191 -0.96 17.22 13.85
CA GLY A 191 0.21 18.09 13.67
C GLY A 191 0.15 19.03 12.47
N GLN A 192 -0.98 19.08 11.74
CA GLN A 192 -1.17 19.94 10.58
C GLN A 192 -1.63 21.35 11.00
N SER A 193 -1.05 22.37 10.39
CA SER A 193 -1.43 23.79 10.62
C SER A 193 -1.51 24.56 9.32
N VAL A 194 -2.54 25.41 9.20
CA VAL A 194 -2.60 26.45 8.17
C VAL A 194 -1.90 27.67 8.70
N VAL A 195 -0.85 28.09 8.02
CA VAL A 195 -0.01 29.24 8.36
C VAL A 195 -0.38 30.40 7.43
N ARG A 196 -0.91 31.49 8.01
CA ARG A 196 -1.34 32.65 7.23
C ARG A 196 -0.26 33.72 7.07
N GLY A 197 0.76 33.69 7.96
CA GLY A 197 1.87 34.62 7.92
C GLY A 197 3.04 34.15 8.76
N PRO A 198 4.19 34.85 8.70
CA PRO A 198 5.42 34.47 9.39
C PRO A 198 5.27 34.29 10.91
N GLN A 199 4.35 35.02 11.52
CA GLN A 199 4.09 34.98 12.97
C GLN A 199 3.54 33.64 13.44
N ASP A 200 2.93 32.84 12.55
CA ASP A 200 2.30 31.59 12.90
C ASP A 200 3.29 30.40 12.83
N LEU A 201 4.47 30.57 12.21
CA LEU A 201 5.40 29.49 11.91
C LEU A 201 5.95 28.79 13.15
N GLU A 202 6.25 29.53 14.21
CA GLU A 202 6.78 28.91 15.42
C GLU A 202 5.76 28.04 16.15
N ALA A 203 4.50 28.46 16.15
CA ALA A 203 3.40 27.65 16.71
C ALA A 203 3.16 26.40 15.89
N ALA A 204 3.15 26.53 14.54
CA ALA A 204 3.01 25.42 13.62
C ALA A 204 4.16 24.40 13.75
N TRP A 205 5.40 24.87 13.87
CA TRP A 205 6.56 24.02 14.11
C TRP A 205 6.43 23.20 15.40
N ARG A 206 6.09 23.88 16.51
CA ARG A 206 5.93 23.21 17.81
C ARG A 206 4.80 22.17 17.78
N TYR A 207 3.68 22.48 17.13
CA TYR A 207 2.57 21.54 17.01
C TYR A 207 2.95 20.33 16.15
N ALA A 208 3.57 20.56 15.00
CA ALA A 208 4.03 19.46 14.14
C ALA A 208 5.08 18.56 14.81
N ALA A 209 6.00 19.14 15.60
CA ALA A 209 7.02 18.39 16.33
C ALA A 209 6.45 17.57 17.50
N ALA A 210 5.35 18.01 18.13
CA ALA A 210 4.70 17.31 19.24
C ALA A 210 3.90 16.08 18.75
N ASP A 211 3.23 16.18 17.61
CA ASP A 211 2.28 15.18 17.10
C ASP A 211 2.86 14.24 16.05
N GLY A 212 4.11 14.42 15.61
CA GLY A 212 4.80 13.50 14.71
C GLY A 212 4.94 12.11 15.35
N ARG A 213 4.46 11.05 14.68
CA ARG A 213 4.51 9.66 15.20
C ARG A 213 5.90 9.06 15.12
N VAL A 214 6.62 9.38 14.05
CA VAL A 214 8.00 8.95 13.78
C VAL A 214 8.71 10.15 13.15
N ASP A 215 10.01 10.28 13.33
CA ASP A 215 10.80 11.39 12.76
C ASP A 215 10.38 12.78 13.26
N ARG A 216 10.32 12.93 14.60
CA ARG A 216 9.85 14.11 15.32
C ARG A 216 10.70 15.36 15.09
N GLY A 217 10.98 15.77 13.98
CA GLY A 217 11.80 16.96 13.71
C GLY A 217 11.82 17.30 12.23
N ARG A 218 11.02 16.57 11.43
CA ARG A 218 10.95 16.84 10.01
C ARG A 218 9.53 17.15 9.58
N VAL A 219 9.37 18.26 8.88
CA VAL A 219 8.08 18.75 8.40
C VAL A 219 8.15 19.02 6.89
N ILE A 220 7.00 19.03 6.26
CA ILE A 220 6.79 19.60 4.93
C ILE A 220 6.00 20.90 5.09
N VAL A 221 6.39 21.96 4.38
CA VAL A 221 5.58 23.15 4.14
C VAL A 221 5.12 23.14 2.70
N GLU A 222 3.83 23.31 2.48
CA GLU A 222 3.17 23.23 1.17
C GLU A 222 2.35 24.49 0.89
N GLY A 223 2.32 24.93 -0.36
CA GLY A 223 1.42 26.00 -0.79
C GLY A 223 -0.03 25.62 -0.56
N PHE A 224 -0.80 26.56 -0.05
CA PHE A 224 -2.23 26.35 0.15
C PHE A 224 -2.95 26.31 -1.19
N VAL A 225 -3.57 25.16 -1.50
CA VAL A 225 -4.32 24.94 -2.72
C VAL A 225 -5.79 25.30 -2.47
N ARG A 226 -6.32 26.22 -3.28
CA ARG A 226 -7.77 26.48 -3.33
C ARG A 226 -8.35 25.57 -4.38
N PHE A 227 -9.07 24.55 -3.97
CA PHE A 227 -9.75 23.62 -4.87
C PHE A 227 -11.26 23.78 -4.78
N ASP A 228 -11.95 23.52 -5.87
CA ASP A 228 -13.42 23.56 -5.93
C ASP A 228 -14.02 22.24 -5.44
N THR A 229 -13.31 21.14 -5.63
CA THR A 229 -13.79 19.80 -5.31
C THR A 229 -12.63 18.92 -4.83
N GLU A 230 -12.88 18.11 -3.83
CA GLU A 230 -12.00 17.05 -3.36
C GLU A 230 -12.63 15.70 -3.66
N ILE A 231 -11.83 14.78 -4.17
CA ILE A 231 -12.27 13.41 -4.49
C ILE A 231 -11.30 12.38 -3.94
N THR A 232 -11.82 11.21 -3.61
CA THR A 232 -11.05 9.99 -3.46
C THR A 232 -11.24 9.12 -4.69
N LEU A 233 -10.15 8.78 -5.35
CA LEU A 233 -10.13 7.83 -6.46
C LEU A 233 -9.50 6.52 -6.00
N LEU A 234 -10.33 5.52 -5.74
CA LEU A 234 -9.84 4.18 -5.40
C LEU A 234 -9.34 3.47 -6.66
N THR A 235 -8.18 2.86 -6.53
CA THR A 235 -7.57 2.09 -7.61
C THR A 235 -7.28 0.67 -7.14
N VAL A 236 -7.50 -0.31 -8.02
CA VAL A 236 -7.18 -1.71 -7.76
C VAL A 236 -6.12 -2.15 -8.77
N ARG A 237 -4.93 -2.46 -8.27
CA ARG A 237 -3.84 -3.01 -9.09
C ARG A 237 -3.77 -4.51 -8.86
N TRP A 238 -3.94 -5.27 -9.94
CA TRP A 238 -4.04 -6.72 -9.88
C TRP A 238 -3.38 -7.38 -11.07
N ARG A 239 -3.13 -8.68 -10.98
CA ARG A 239 -2.59 -9.47 -12.08
C ARG A 239 -3.73 -10.20 -12.77
N ASP A 240 -3.91 -9.94 -14.06
CA ASP A 240 -4.89 -10.65 -14.86
C ASP A 240 -4.53 -12.14 -14.97
N PRO A 241 -5.38 -13.07 -14.51
CA PRO A 241 -5.06 -14.48 -14.52
C PRO A 241 -5.05 -15.09 -15.95
N GLY A 242 -5.69 -14.42 -16.91
CA GLY A 242 -5.73 -14.86 -18.31
C GLY A 242 -4.46 -14.48 -19.09
N THR A 243 -3.99 -13.26 -18.91
CA THR A 243 -2.82 -12.70 -19.63
C THR A 243 -1.54 -12.72 -18.80
N GLY A 244 -1.63 -12.77 -17.47
CA GLY A 244 -0.51 -12.60 -16.55
C GLY A 244 0.00 -11.17 -16.45
N GLU A 245 -0.63 -10.21 -17.10
CA GLU A 245 -0.26 -8.81 -17.09
C GLU A 245 -0.76 -8.10 -15.82
N THR A 246 -0.07 -7.03 -15.45
CA THR A 246 -0.53 -6.17 -14.36
C THR A 246 -1.50 -5.14 -14.90
N VAL A 247 -2.71 -5.12 -14.34
CA VAL A 247 -3.80 -4.22 -14.72
C VAL A 247 -4.10 -3.28 -13.55
N THR A 248 -4.47 -2.04 -13.86
CA THR A 248 -5.00 -1.09 -12.87
C THR A 248 -6.42 -0.73 -13.26
N SER A 249 -7.36 -1.02 -12.36
CA SER A 249 -8.77 -0.63 -12.48
C SER A 249 -9.03 0.59 -11.60
N PHE A 250 -9.92 1.46 -12.06
CA PHE A 250 -10.33 2.66 -11.34
C PHE A 250 -11.79 2.52 -10.93
N CYS A 251 -12.09 2.83 -9.66
CA CYS A 251 -13.47 2.94 -9.19
C CYS A 251 -14.05 4.31 -9.57
N GLU A 252 -15.37 4.45 -9.48
CA GLU A 252 -16.01 5.75 -9.59
C GLU A 252 -15.46 6.72 -8.53
N PRO A 253 -15.15 7.98 -8.91
CA PRO A 253 -14.66 8.97 -7.95
C PRO A 253 -15.68 9.23 -6.83
N ILE A 254 -15.20 9.26 -5.60
CA ILE A 254 -16.01 9.56 -4.41
C ILE A 254 -15.72 11.01 -4.03
N GLY A 255 -16.72 11.88 -4.22
CA GLY A 255 -16.64 13.26 -3.73
C GLY A 255 -16.81 13.30 -2.22
N HIS A 256 -15.99 14.12 -1.54
CA HIS A 256 -16.13 14.35 -0.10
C HIS A 256 -15.81 15.80 0.26
N ARG A 257 -16.17 16.16 1.47
CA ARG A 257 -15.88 17.45 2.05
C ARG A 257 -15.30 17.25 3.44
N GLN A 258 -14.13 17.80 3.66
CA GLN A 258 -13.53 17.82 4.99
C GLN A 258 -13.99 19.07 5.76
N VAL A 259 -14.26 18.90 7.04
CA VAL A 259 -14.57 19.98 7.98
C VAL A 259 -13.57 19.86 9.13
N ASP A 260 -12.76 20.92 9.35
CA ASP A 260 -11.73 20.99 10.39
C ASP A 260 -10.72 19.81 10.38
N GLY A 261 -10.54 19.17 9.24
CA GLY A 261 -9.58 18.09 9.04
C GLY A 261 -10.16 16.67 9.16
N ASP A 262 -11.48 16.56 9.39
CA ASP A 262 -12.26 15.32 9.42
C ASP A 262 -13.24 15.23 8.25
#